data_28691952bf321d352504b31b99985696
#
_entry.id   28691952bf321d352504b31b99985696
#
_cell.length_a   1.000
_cell.length_b   1.000
_cell.length_c   1.000
_cell.angle_alpha   90.00
_cell.angle_beta   90.00
_cell.angle_gamma   90.00
#
_symmetry.space_group_name_H-M   'P 1'
#
loop_
_entity.id
_entity.type
_entity.pdbx_description
1 polymer ?
#
loop_
_entity_poly.entity_id
_entity_poly.type
_entity_poly.pdbx_seq_one_letter_code
_entity_poly.pdbx_strand_id
1 'polypeptide(L)'
;MSKILGLDIVGIDSNYATDSIPREYVILRMDRKHSIADYCPYLIVSDNMKSLDAKTDLFMIDPLQSKDGIKRKAKRGLGIEISISSARKLEAHMIGRWMRQAKFIHEVCNSNKCQFILSSGAYSINEMVSARTIESILKFIGISPTNYWEELSEWLETKSKAKWIRQC
;
A
#
# COMPACT_ATOMS: atom_id res chain seq x y z
N MET A 1 16.69 -0.10 11.48
CA MET A 1 15.73 -1.18 11.63
C MET A 1 14.40 -0.81 12.28
N SER A 2 14.24 0.22 13.06
CA SER A 2 13.03 0.43 13.88
C SER A 2 12.13 1.60 13.45
N LYS A 3 12.50 2.41 12.47
CA LYS A 3 11.76 3.64 12.13
C LYS A 3 10.52 3.43 11.24
N ILE A 4 10.39 2.26 10.60
CA ILE A 4 9.28 1.97 9.68
C ILE A 4 8.10 1.31 10.37
N LEU A 5 8.26 0.82 11.58
CA LEU A 5 7.26 0.10 12.36
C LEU A 5 6.03 0.95 12.77
N GLY A 6 5.94 2.19 12.35
CA GLY A 6 4.83 3.08 12.64
C GLY A 6 4.09 3.64 11.42
N LEU A 7 4.52 3.26 10.20
CA LEU A 7 3.89 3.80 8.99
C LEU A 7 2.58 3.07 8.70
N ASP A 8 1.49 3.76 8.94
CA ASP A 8 0.20 3.38 8.37
C ASP A 8 -0.01 4.17 7.08
N ILE A 9 -0.50 3.49 6.04
CA ILE A 9 -0.85 4.10 4.78
C ILE A 9 -2.32 4.51 4.87
N VAL A 10 -2.56 5.80 5.06
CA VAL A 10 -3.90 6.38 5.16
C VAL A 10 -4.49 6.75 3.80
N GLY A 11 -5.80 6.85 3.71
CA GLY A 11 -6.51 7.25 2.49
C GLY A 11 -6.12 8.66 2.01
N ILE A 12 -6.25 8.91 0.70
CA ILE A 12 -5.88 10.18 0.05
C ILE A 12 -6.68 11.36 0.63
N ASP A 13 -7.94 11.12 1.01
CA ASP A 13 -8.86 12.13 1.53
C ASP A 13 -8.83 12.27 3.05
N SER A 14 -7.84 11.67 3.72
CA SER A 14 -7.70 11.81 5.16
C SER A 14 -7.27 13.23 5.50
N ASN A 15 -8.14 13.96 6.21
CA ASN A 15 -7.86 15.31 6.76
C ASN A 15 -6.87 15.26 7.94
N TYR A 16 -5.84 14.41 7.85
CA TYR A 16 -4.81 14.41 8.88
C TYR A 16 -3.93 15.63 8.68
N ALA A 17 -3.91 16.48 9.69
CA ALA A 17 -2.92 17.52 9.81
C ALA A 17 -1.54 16.84 9.82
N THR A 18 -0.84 16.93 8.71
CA THR A 18 0.56 16.47 8.58
C THR A 18 1.50 17.26 9.51
N ASP A 19 0.99 18.32 10.13
CA ASP A 19 1.74 19.22 11.00
C ASP A 19 2.27 18.55 12.27
N SER A 20 1.69 17.44 12.69
CA SER A 20 2.13 16.67 13.85
C SER A 20 3.12 15.54 13.54
N ILE A 21 3.37 15.26 12.25
CA ILE A 21 4.29 14.19 11.81
C ILE A 21 5.52 14.84 11.17
N PRO A 22 6.75 14.49 11.62
CA PRO A 22 7.95 14.98 10.96
C PRO A 22 7.92 14.69 9.46
N ARG A 23 8.21 15.70 8.62
CA ARG A 23 8.11 15.61 7.15
C ARG A 23 8.92 14.48 6.55
N GLU A 24 10.01 14.09 7.18
CA GLU A 24 10.86 12.97 6.78
C GLU A 24 10.17 11.60 6.81
N TYR A 25 9.01 11.51 7.49
CA TYR A 25 8.22 10.27 7.58
C TYR A 25 6.95 10.31 6.74
N VAL A 26 6.72 11.39 5.98
CA VAL A 26 5.52 11.56 5.18
C VAL A 26 5.81 11.25 3.73
N ILE A 27 5.07 10.29 3.17
CA ILE A 27 5.01 10.03 1.73
C ILE A 27 3.59 10.33 1.28
N LEU A 28 3.44 11.34 0.42
CA LEU A 28 2.15 11.73 -0.09
C LEU A 28 1.65 10.74 -1.13
N ARG A 29 0.36 10.43 -1.09
CA ARG A 29 -0.34 9.74 -2.15
C ARG A 29 -0.97 10.78 -3.07
N MET A 30 -0.75 10.65 -4.35
CA MET A 30 -1.27 11.58 -5.33
C MET A 30 -1.99 10.84 -6.44
N ASP A 31 -3.17 11.32 -6.79
CA ASP A 31 -3.73 11.03 -8.07
C ASP A 31 -3.05 11.93 -9.13
N ARG A 32 -3.23 11.62 -10.42
CA ARG A 32 -2.57 12.33 -11.53
C ARG A 32 -3.02 13.77 -11.74
N LYS A 33 -4.05 14.21 -11.04
CA LYS A 33 -4.72 15.50 -11.29
C LYS A 33 -4.16 16.62 -10.43
N HIS A 34 -3.36 16.30 -9.41
CA HIS A 34 -2.86 17.30 -8.48
C HIS A 34 -1.45 17.76 -8.84
N SER A 35 -1.23 19.07 -8.78
CA SER A 35 0.11 19.65 -8.87
C SER A 35 0.91 19.29 -7.63
N ILE A 36 2.16 18.92 -7.83
CA ILE A 36 3.08 18.46 -6.79
C ILE A 36 3.50 19.64 -5.94
N ALA A 37 3.36 19.52 -4.62
CA ALA A 37 4.05 20.38 -3.68
C ALA A 37 5.54 19.98 -3.63
N ASP A 38 6.44 20.95 -3.82
CA ASP A 38 7.88 20.76 -4.11
C ASP A 38 8.73 20.10 -3.00
N TYR A 39 8.14 19.60 -1.90
CA TYR A 39 8.89 19.34 -0.67
C TYR A 39 8.70 17.94 -0.04
N CYS A 40 7.90 17.06 -0.62
CA CYS A 40 7.67 15.71 -0.04
C CYS A 40 7.80 14.61 -1.09
N PRO A 41 8.38 13.46 -0.75
CA PRO A 41 8.29 12.27 -1.59
C PRO A 41 6.82 11.88 -1.78
N TYR A 42 6.46 11.44 -2.98
CA TYR A 42 5.09 11.07 -3.31
C TYR A 42 5.02 9.77 -4.11
N LEU A 43 3.88 9.10 -4.02
CA LEU A 43 3.54 7.93 -4.83
C LEU A 43 2.35 8.26 -5.71
N ILE A 44 2.44 7.92 -7.00
CA ILE A 44 1.31 8.02 -7.92
C ILE A 44 0.44 6.79 -7.72
N VAL A 45 -0.80 7.03 -7.27
CA VAL A 45 -1.76 6.01 -6.91
C VAL A 45 -2.83 5.87 -8.00
N SER A 46 -3.30 4.65 -8.22
CA SER A 46 -4.45 4.35 -9.05
C SER A 46 -5.30 3.25 -8.41
N ASP A 47 -6.60 3.41 -8.44
CA ASP A 47 -7.61 2.40 -8.07
C ASP A 47 -8.27 1.77 -9.30
N ASN A 48 -7.98 2.30 -10.48
CA ASN A 48 -8.58 1.84 -11.73
C ASN A 48 -7.55 1.10 -12.61
N MET A 49 -7.86 -0.15 -12.91
CA MET A 49 -7.01 -1.01 -13.73
C MET A 49 -6.80 -0.47 -15.16
N LYS A 50 -7.73 0.32 -15.70
CA LYS A 50 -7.59 0.94 -17.02
C LYS A 50 -6.60 2.11 -17.04
N SER A 51 -6.43 2.78 -15.90
CA SER A 51 -5.53 3.93 -15.75
C SER A 51 -4.11 3.55 -15.33
N LEU A 52 -3.82 2.25 -15.14
CA LEU A 52 -2.47 1.78 -14.86
C LEU A 52 -1.55 2.00 -16.05
N ASP A 53 -0.52 2.79 -15.84
CA ASP A 53 0.55 3.05 -16.81
C ASP A 53 1.94 2.87 -16.21
N ALA A 54 2.96 3.28 -16.97
CA ALA A 54 4.35 3.20 -16.54
C ALA A 54 4.69 4.14 -15.36
N LYS A 55 3.87 5.18 -15.13
CA LYS A 55 4.10 6.18 -14.09
C LYS A 55 3.43 5.82 -12.77
N THR A 56 2.52 4.84 -12.75
CA THR A 56 1.83 4.41 -11.54
C THR A 56 2.79 3.65 -10.64
N ASP A 57 2.89 4.10 -9.40
CA ASP A 57 3.72 3.46 -8.36
C ASP A 57 2.92 2.47 -7.54
N LEU A 58 1.67 2.79 -7.23
CA LEU A 58 0.82 2.04 -6.33
C LEU A 58 -0.55 1.80 -6.95
N PHE A 59 -0.98 0.55 -6.92
CA PHE A 59 -2.31 0.15 -7.37
C PHE A 59 -3.12 -0.38 -6.20
N MET A 60 -4.22 0.30 -5.90
CA MET A 60 -5.17 -0.09 -4.86
C MET A 60 -6.20 -1.05 -5.42
N ILE A 61 -6.44 -2.16 -4.74
CA ILE A 61 -7.41 -3.17 -5.18
C ILE A 61 -8.29 -3.66 -4.03
N ASP A 62 -9.51 -4.05 -4.37
CA ASP A 62 -10.33 -4.87 -3.50
C ASP A 62 -10.04 -6.35 -3.79
N PRO A 63 -9.54 -7.11 -2.80
CA PRO A 63 -9.19 -8.52 -2.99
C PRO A 63 -10.37 -9.38 -3.48
N LEU A 64 -11.60 -9.00 -3.14
CA LEU A 64 -12.79 -9.78 -3.51
C LEU A 64 -13.24 -9.56 -4.96
N GLN A 65 -12.84 -8.45 -5.59
CA GLN A 65 -13.28 -8.06 -6.93
C GLN A 65 -12.29 -8.41 -8.05
N SER A 66 -11.04 -8.73 -7.76
CA SER A 66 -9.94 -8.64 -8.72
C SER A 66 -9.20 -9.95 -8.99
N LYS A 67 -9.84 -10.99 -9.54
CA LYS A 67 -9.11 -12.26 -9.76
C LYS A 67 -8.20 -12.29 -10.99
N ASP A 68 -8.70 -11.93 -12.15
CA ASP A 68 -8.01 -12.24 -13.41
C ASP A 68 -7.19 -11.09 -14.00
N GLY A 69 -7.48 -9.86 -13.58
CA GLY A 69 -6.80 -8.66 -14.06
C GLY A 69 -5.42 -8.43 -13.45
N ILE A 70 -5.23 -8.83 -12.17
CA ILE A 70 -4.01 -8.54 -11.41
C ILE A 70 -2.80 -9.20 -12.05
N LYS A 71 -2.87 -10.48 -12.39
CA LYS A 71 -1.75 -11.22 -13.00
C LYS A 71 -1.22 -10.56 -14.27
N ARG A 72 -2.13 -9.98 -15.08
CA ARG A 72 -1.75 -9.31 -16.34
C ARG A 72 -1.18 -7.92 -16.14
N LYS A 73 -1.53 -7.27 -15.03
CA LYS A 73 -1.14 -5.88 -14.75
C LYS A 73 0.01 -5.79 -13.75
N ALA A 74 0.25 -6.84 -12.98
CA ALA A 74 1.40 -6.93 -12.10
C ALA A 74 2.69 -6.80 -12.91
N LYS A 75 3.52 -5.83 -12.56
CA LYS A 75 4.81 -5.57 -13.20
C LYS A 75 5.85 -5.20 -12.17
N ARG A 76 7.10 -5.48 -12.47
CA ARG A 76 8.23 -5.19 -11.58
C ARG A 76 8.19 -3.76 -11.05
N GLY A 77 8.32 -3.63 -9.75
CA GLY A 77 8.39 -2.35 -9.03
C GLY A 77 7.05 -1.66 -8.80
N LEU A 78 5.91 -2.23 -9.25
CA LEU A 78 4.58 -1.76 -8.88
C LEU A 78 4.28 -2.18 -7.43
N GLY A 79 3.75 -1.27 -6.62
CA GLY A 79 3.10 -1.62 -5.36
C GLY A 79 1.65 -2.07 -5.61
N ILE A 80 1.23 -3.17 -5.01
CA ILE A 80 -0.17 -3.62 -5.02
C ILE A 80 -0.68 -3.57 -3.60
N GLU A 81 -1.63 -2.69 -3.35
CA GLU A 81 -2.17 -2.43 -2.02
C GLU A 81 -3.55 -3.03 -1.85
N ILE A 82 -3.74 -3.68 -0.72
CA ILE A 82 -5.04 -4.06 -0.17
C ILE A 82 -5.26 -3.39 1.18
N SER A 83 -6.49 -2.95 1.41
CA SER A 83 -6.86 -2.20 2.60
C SER A 83 -7.61 -3.08 3.59
N ILE A 84 -7.24 -3.01 4.87
CA ILE A 84 -7.96 -3.69 5.97
C ILE A 84 -9.37 -3.12 6.13
N SER A 85 -9.57 -1.85 5.78
CA SER A 85 -10.90 -1.22 5.82
C SER A 85 -11.91 -1.95 4.93
N SER A 86 -11.46 -2.57 3.83
CA SER A 86 -12.34 -3.39 2.99
C SER A 86 -12.80 -4.65 3.71
N ALA A 87 -11.94 -5.27 4.54
CA ALA A 87 -12.30 -6.43 5.35
C ALA A 87 -13.28 -6.09 6.49
N ARG A 88 -13.13 -4.90 7.10
CA ARG A 88 -14.02 -4.46 8.20
C ARG A 88 -15.48 -4.32 7.80
N LYS A 89 -15.74 -4.09 6.53
CA LYS A 89 -17.10 -3.95 5.97
C LYS A 89 -17.74 -5.27 5.59
N LEU A 90 -17.01 -6.38 5.73
CA LEU A 90 -17.48 -7.71 5.34
C LEU A 90 -18.21 -8.41 6.47
N GLU A 91 -19.17 -9.24 6.10
CA GLU A 91 -19.73 -10.21 7.03
C GLU A 91 -18.70 -11.28 7.43
N ALA A 92 -18.82 -11.83 8.63
CA ALA A 92 -17.83 -12.73 9.22
C ALA A 92 -17.45 -13.92 8.29
N HIS A 93 -18.42 -14.49 7.58
CA HIS A 93 -18.18 -15.60 6.67
C HIS A 93 -17.33 -15.22 5.44
N MET A 94 -17.26 -13.93 5.06
CA MET A 94 -16.46 -13.43 3.94
C MET A 94 -15.01 -13.13 4.31
N ILE A 95 -14.71 -12.94 5.60
CA ILE A 95 -13.34 -12.61 6.05
C ILE A 95 -12.34 -13.69 5.64
N GLY A 96 -12.69 -14.96 5.79
CA GLY A 96 -11.82 -16.07 5.36
C GLY A 96 -11.55 -16.06 3.85
N ARG A 97 -12.53 -15.62 3.04
CA ARG A 97 -12.33 -15.45 1.60
C ARG A 97 -11.40 -14.27 1.31
N TRP A 98 -11.57 -13.16 2.01
CA TRP A 98 -10.69 -11.99 1.89
C TRP A 98 -9.23 -12.37 2.21
N MET A 99 -9.01 -13.09 3.32
CA MET A 99 -7.67 -13.56 3.71
C MET A 99 -7.02 -14.46 2.64
N ARG A 100 -7.77 -15.41 2.07
CA ARG A 100 -7.27 -16.25 0.97
C ARG A 100 -6.91 -15.45 -0.27
N GLN A 101 -7.70 -14.43 -0.59
CA GLN A 101 -7.40 -13.55 -1.73
C GLN A 101 -6.19 -12.64 -1.44
N ALA A 102 -6.03 -12.15 -0.21
CA ALA A 102 -4.85 -11.40 0.19
C ALA A 102 -3.56 -12.24 0.01
N LYS A 103 -3.59 -13.51 0.45
CA LYS A 103 -2.50 -14.46 0.22
C LYS A 103 -2.21 -14.66 -1.27
N PHE A 104 -3.23 -14.89 -2.07
CA PHE A 104 -3.09 -15.04 -3.53
C PHE A 104 -2.46 -13.81 -4.19
N ILE A 105 -2.87 -12.60 -3.78
CA ILE A 105 -2.29 -11.36 -4.30
C ILE A 105 -0.81 -11.25 -3.92
N HIS A 106 -0.44 -11.62 -2.69
CA HIS A 106 0.97 -11.69 -2.28
C HIS A 106 1.79 -12.66 -3.16
N GLU A 107 1.27 -13.85 -3.45
CA GLU A 107 1.91 -14.82 -4.34
C GLU A 107 2.09 -14.27 -5.77
N VAL A 108 1.09 -13.53 -6.28
CA VAL A 108 1.18 -12.83 -7.56
C VAL A 108 2.26 -11.73 -7.52
N CYS A 109 2.33 -10.97 -6.41
CA CYS A 109 3.37 -9.95 -6.23
C CYS A 109 4.76 -10.57 -6.28
N ASN A 110 5.01 -11.63 -5.54
CA ASN A 110 6.30 -12.33 -5.52
C ASN A 110 6.70 -12.84 -6.90
N SER A 111 5.76 -13.46 -7.62
CA SER A 111 6.00 -14.00 -8.96
C SER A 111 6.33 -12.93 -10.00
N ASN A 112 5.83 -11.71 -9.83
CA ASN A 112 6.00 -10.59 -10.76
C ASN A 112 6.96 -9.50 -10.27
N LYS A 113 7.62 -9.72 -9.12
CA LYS A 113 8.51 -8.73 -8.49
C LYS A 113 7.80 -7.38 -8.22
N CYS A 114 6.54 -7.46 -7.77
CA CYS A 114 5.77 -6.34 -7.26
C CYS A 114 5.93 -6.27 -5.74
N GLN A 115 5.66 -5.10 -5.17
CA GLN A 115 5.55 -4.97 -3.72
C GLN A 115 4.11 -5.23 -3.27
N PHE A 116 3.90 -6.20 -2.39
CA PHE A 116 2.64 -6.39 -1.69
C PHE A 116 2.55 -5.41 -0.53
N ILE A 117 1.41 -4.72 -0.40
CA ILE A 117 1.20 -3.70 0.64
C ILE A 117 -0.14 -3.95 1.32
N LEU A 118 -0.09 -4.13 2.64
CA LEU A 118 -1.26 -4.22 3.50
C LEU A 118 -1.36 -2.93 4.31
N SER A 119 -2.44 -2.17 4.12
CA SER A 119 -2.67 -0.88 4.78
C SER A 119 -3.93 -0.90 5.63
N SER A 120 -4.09 0.07 6.53
CA SER A 120 -5.37 0.28 7.23
C SER A 120 -6.46 0.72 6.26
N GLY A 121 -6.13 1.53 5.27
CA GLY A 121 -7.08 2.26 4.45
C GLY A 121 -7.95 3.22 5.28
N ALA A 122 -7.40 3.76 6.37
CA ALA A 122 -8.09 4.59 7.33
C ALA A 122 -8.46 5.97 6.75
N TYR A 123 -9.68 6.41 6.99
CA TYR A 123 -10.15 7.78 6.73
C TYR A 123 -10.14 8.64 7.99
N SER A 124 -10.03 8.02 9.16
CA SER A 124 -9.97 8.69 10.45
C SER A 124 -8.94 8.01 11.36
N ILE A 125 -8.47 8.73 12.40
CA ILE A 125 -7.47 8.20 13.34
C ILE A 125 -7.97 6.92 14.04
N ASN A 126 -9.26 6.84 14.30
CA ASN A 126 -9.88 5.68 14.95
C ASN A 126 -9.92 4.43 14.04
N GLU A 127 -9.70 4.59 12.76
CA GLU A 127 -9.66 3.51 11.78
C GLU A 127 -8.24 2.99 11.54
N MET A 128 -7.23 3.69 12.00
CA MET A 128 -5.84 3.26 11.90
C MET A 128 -5.63 1.93 12.63
N VAL A 129 -4.75 1.11 12.10
CA VAL A 129 -4.38 -0.17 12.70
C VAL A 129 -2.92 -0.13 13.15
N SER A 130 -2.66 -0.77 14.28
CA SER A 130 -1.30 -0.89 14.78
C SER A 130 -0.46 -1.83 13.90
N ALA A 131 0.86 -1.66 13.91
CA ALA A 131 1.79 -2.58 13.26
C ALA A 131 1.57 -4.03 13.73
N ARG A 132 1.26 -4.25 15.01
CA ARG A 132 0.94 -5.58 15.57
C ARG A 132 -0.29 -6.21 14.91
N THR A 133 -1.30 -5.41 14.58
CA THR A 133 -2.48 -5.90 13.87
C THR A 133 -2.12 -6.34 12.46
N ILE A 134 -1.32 -5.53 11.74
CA ILE A 134 -0.81 -5.88 10.41
C ILE A 134 0.00 -7.17 10.48
N GLU A 135 0.94 -7.28 11.42
CA GLU A 135 1.76 -8.48 11.61
C GLU A 135 0.94 -9.73 11.93
N SER A 136 -0.13 -9.58 12.73
CA SER A 136 -1.02 -10.69 13.04
C SER A 136 -1.75 -11.20 11.80
N ILE A 137 -2.21 -10.27 10.93
CA ILE A 137 -2.85 -10.62 9.65
C ILE A 137 -1.83 -11.28 8.73
N LEU A 138 -0.62 -10.74 8.61
CA LEU A 138 0.46 -11.31 7.79
C LEU A 138 0.79 -12.75 8.22
N LYS A 139 0.99 -12.98 9.52
CA LYS A 139 1.21 -14.32 10.08
C LYS A 139 0.06 -15.28 9.76
N PHE A 140 -1.19 -14.81 9.90
CA PHE A 140 -2.36 -15.63 9.63
C PHE A 140 -2.44 -16.08 8.15
N ILE A 141 -2.05 -15.21 7.22
CA ILE A 141 -2.00 -15.56 5.79
C ILE A 141 -0.68 -16.21 5.36
N GLY A 142 0.24 -16.48 6.30
CA GLY A 142 1.49 -17.20 6.06
C GLY A 142 2.61 -16.34 5.49
N ILE A 143 2.60 -15.02 5.75
CA ILE A 143 3.66 -14.08 5.35
C ILE A 143 4.53 -13.76 6.57
N SER A 144 5.86 -13.80 6.41
CA SER A 144 6.80 -13.37 7.44
C SER A 144 6.72 -11.86 7.65
N PRO A 145 6.36 -11.36 8.84
CA PRO A 145 6.31 -9.91 9.08
C PRO A 145 7.68 -9.23 8.93
N THR A 146 8.75 -9.90 9.34
CA THR A 146 10.12 -9.35 9.23
C THR A 146 10.46 -9.08 7.77
N ASN A 147 10.35 -10.10 6.92
CA ASN A 147 10.62 -9.97 5.49
C ASN A 147 9.71 -8.91 4.84
N TYR A 148 8.43 -8.92 5.21
CA TYR A 148 7.46 -7.95 4.71
C TYR A 148 7.88 -6.50 4.99
N TRP A 149 8.30 -6.19 6.23
CA TRP A 149 8.73 -4.84 6.58
C TRP A 149 10.04 -4.44 5.91
N GLU A 150 10.98 -5.37 5.76
CA GLU A 150 12.24 -5.15 5.05
C GLU A 150 11.99 -4.84 3.57
N GLU A 151 11.23 -5.69 2.88
CA GLU A 151 10.87 -5.50 1.46
C GLU A 151 10.09 -4.20 1.22
N LEU A 152 9.13 -3.87 2.09
CA LEU A 152 8.37 -2.62 2.01
C LEU A 152 9.28 -1.40 2.19
N SER A 153 10.22 -1.47 3.13
CA SER A 153 11.19 -0.41 3.37
C SER A 153 12.06 -0.14 2.15
N GLU A 154 12.65 -1.18 1.60
CA GLU A 154 13.51 -1.09 0.40
C GLU A 154 12.73 -0.55 -0.81
N TRP A 155 11.48 -1.01 -0.98
CA TRP A 155 10.63 -0.52 -2.05
C TRP A 155 10.30 0.96 -1.89
N LEU A 156 9.92 1.41 -0.70
CA LEU A 156 9.65 2.83 -0.41
C LEU A 156 10.88 3.71 -0.62
N GLU A 157 12.05 3.27 -0.16
CA GLU A 157 13.29 3.99 -0.40
C GLU A 157 13.61 4.13 -1.90
N THR A 158 13.42 3.05 -2.65
CA THR A 158 13.64 3.06 -4.10
C THR A 158 12.69 4.03 -4.79
N LYS A 159 11.42 4.06 -4.38
CA LYS A 159 10.41 4.94 -4.97
C LYS A 159 10.63 6.41 -4.60
N SER A 160 10.99 6.71 -3.38
CA SER A 160 11.30 8.07 -2.96
C SER A 160 12.54 8.62 -3.66
N LYS A 161 13.65 7.89 -3.66
CA LYS A 161 14.91 8.30 -4.34
C LYS A 161 14.71 8.56 -5.83
N ALA A 162 13.96 7.71 -6.52
CA ALA A 162 13.71 7.86 -7.97
C ALA A 162 12.99 9.16 -8.32
N LYS A 163 12.25 9.75 -7.40
CA LYS A 163 11.49 11.00 -7.65
C LYS A 163 12.26 12.25 -7.27
N TRP A 164 13.11 12.19 -6.28
CA TRP A 164 14.02 13.30 -5.93
C TRP A 164 15.01 13.64 -7.05
N ILE A 165 15.50 12.64 -7.78
CA ILE A 165 16.48 12.82 -8.88
C ILE A 165 15.85 13.53 -10.09
N ARG A 166 14.52 13.54 -10.22
CA ARG A 166 13.83 14.18 -11.36
C ARG A 166 13.47 15.65 -11.12
N GLN A 167 13.73 16.17 -9.95
CA GLN A 167 13.45 17.57 -9.56
C GLN A 167 14.71 18.43 -9.48
N CYS A 168 15.91 17.87 -9.77
CA CYS A 168 17.17 18.62 -9.86
C CYS A 168 17.50 19.03 -11.28
#